data_2bfd2a9dbf5ad1cdca9c2f9c7ec8f9ca
#
_entry.id   2bfd2a9dbf5ad1cdca9c2f9c7ec8f9ca
#
_cell.length_a   1.000
_cell.length_b   1.000
_cell.length_c   1.000
_cell.angle_alpha   90.00
_cell.angle_beta   90.00
_cell.angle_gamma   90.00
#
_symmetry.space_group_name_H-M   'P 1'
#
loop_
_entity.id
_entity.type
_entity.pdbx_description
1 polymer ?
#
loop_
_entity_poly.entity_id
_entity_poly.type
_entity_poly.pdbx_seq_one_letter_code
_entity_poly.pdbx_strand_id
1 'polypeptide(L)'
;MKFAHIADTHIRNLKYHEEYKQVFQKIYETLREEKVDCIVHCGDIAHTKTQISPEFVEMAANFFKNLADIAPTYVILGNHDGNLKNDNRQDALSPIVDALQHDNLHLFKNAGVHEIGDGFCLNVLSVFDEENWVTPPSDLISIALYHGYVSGVVTDTGWVMEHGDHDIDIFDNHDFAFLGDIHKTNQILD
;
A
#
# COMPACT_ATOMS: atom_id res chain seq x y z
N MET A 1 -14.10 12.19 -5.10
CA MET A 1 -13.57 11.34 -4.01
C MET A 1 -12.20 11.88 -3.60
N LYS A 2 -11.91 11.96 -2.30
CA LYS A 2 -10.63 12.44 -1.75
C LYS A 2 -9.86 11.26 -1.17
N PHE A 3 -8.71 10.97 -1.73
CA PHE A 3 -7.87 9.86 -1.34
C PHE A 3 -6.74 10.29 -0.41
N ALA A 4 -6.40 9.44 0.56
CA ALA A 4 -5.12 9.47 1.24
C ALA A 4 -4.26 8.31 0.74
N HIS A 5 -3.07 8.63 0.23
CA HIS A 5 -2.08 7.65 -0.18
C HIS A 5 -0.97 7.57 0.86
N ILE A 6 -0.74 6.38 1.38
CA ILE A 6 0.31 6.05 2.36
C ILE A 6 1.10 4.86 1.79
N ALA A 7 2.39 4.79 2.05
CA ALA A 7 3.25 3.65 1.72
C ALA A 7 4.45 3.59 2.67
N ASP A 8 5.15 2.48 2.66
CA ASP A 8 6.50 2.33 3.22
C ASP A 8 6.62 2.73 4.70
N THR A 9 5.66 2.30 5.52
CA THR A 9 5.69 2.59 6.97
C THR A 9 6.79 1.84 7.70
N HIS A 10 7.20 0.67 7.20
CA HIS A 10 8.31 -0.13 7.71
C HIS A 10 8.35 -0.26 9.24
N ILE A 11 7.23 -0.64 9.85
CA ILE A 11 7.13 -0.83 11.30
C ILE A 11 8.18 -1.85 11.75
N ARG A 12 9.11 -1.43 12.61
CA ARG A 12 10.18 -2.28 13.14
C ARG A 12 9.71 -3.06 14.36
N ASN A 13 10.25 -4.24 14.55
CA ASN A 13 9.83 -5.13 15.64
C ASN A 13 10.03 -4.55 17.05
N LEU A 14 11.19 -3.93 17.31
CA LEU A 14 11.59 -3.51 18.66
C LEU A 14 12.24 -2.12 18.70
N LYS A 15 12.04 -1.29 17.66
CA LYS A 15 12.68 0.02 17.58
C LYS A 15 11.68 1.10 17.16
N TYR A 16 11.86 2.29 17.70
CA TYR A 16 11.14 3.51 17.33
C TYR A 16 9.63 3.45 17.58
N HIS A 17 9.17 2.61 18.52
CA HIS A 17 7.74 2.42 18.74
C HIS A 17 7.05 3.68 19.28
N GLU A 18 7.71 4.47 20.10
CA GLU A 18 7.16 5.75 20.58
C GLU A 18 7.10 6.79 19.45
N GLU A 19 8.10 6.82 18.57
CA GLU A 19 8.11 7.67 17.38
C GLU A 19 7.00 7.26 16.41
N TYR A 20 6.81 5.96 16.16
CA TYR A 20 5.69 5.47 15.34
C TYR A 20 4.34 5.89 15.91
N LYS A 21 4.11 5.75 17.21
CA LYS A 21 2.87 6.15 17.86
C LYS A 21 2.57 7.64 17.66
N GLN A 22 3.59 8.49 17.79
CA GLN A 22 3.46 9.94 17.58
C GLN A 22 3.14 10.27 16.12
N VAL A 23 3.85 9.65 15.17
CA VAL A 23 3.63 9.84 13.73
C VAL A 23 2.25 9.34 13.32
N PHE A 24 1.86 8.15 13.75
CA PHE A 24 0.54 7.58 13.43
C PHE A 24 -0.58 8.42 14.03
N GLN A 25 -0.43 8.92 15.25
CA GLN A 25 -1.40 9.85 15.82
C GLN A 25 -1.57 11.10 14.95
N LYS A 26 -0.46 11.66 14.45
CA LYS A 26 -0.50 12.82 13.55
C LYS A 26 -1.15 12.49 12.20
N ILE A 27 -0.89 11.30 11.66
CA ILE A 27 -1.57 10.81 10.45
C ILE A 27 -3.09 10.75 10.70
N TYR A 28 -3.55 10.13 11.78
CA TYR A 28 -4.98 10.01 12.08
C TYR A 28 -5.66 11.37 12.25
N GLU A 29 -5.01 12.32 12.90
CA GLU A 29 -5.51 13.70 13.05
C GLU A 29 -5.66 14.36 11.68
N THR A 30 -4.62 14.31 10.85
CA THR A 30 -4.62 14.87 9.50
C THR A 30 -5.71 14.25 8.63
N LEU A 31 -5.86 12.93 8.63
CA LEU A 31 -6.88 12.24 7.84
C LEU A 31 -8.30 12.67 8.22
N ARG A 32 -8.56 12.85 9.53
CA ARG A 32 -9.87 13.35 10.02
C ARG A 32 -10.10 14.81 9.67
N GLU A 33 -9.09 15.67 9.82
CA GLU A 33 -9.15 17.09 9.46
C GLU A 33 -9.43 17.27 7.96
N GLU A 34 -8.73 16.48 7.13
CA GLU A 34 -8.87 16.49 5.68
C GLU A 34 -10.16 15.82 5.19
N LYS A 35 -10.87 15.09 6.05
CA LYS A 35 -12.10 14.37 5.72
C LYS A 35 -11.94 13.51 4.46
N VAL A 36 -10.97 12.62 4.49
CA VAL A 36 -10.69 11.72 3.36
C VAL A 36 -11.84 10.74 3.18
N ASP A 37 -12.19 10.45 1.93
CA ASP A 37 -13.23 9.48 1.57
C ASP A 37 -12.69 8.05 1.53
N CYS A 38 -11.38 7.90 1.27
CA CYS A 38 -10.72 6.62 1.07
C CYS A 38 -9.24 6.71 1.45
N ILE A 39 -8.72 5.64 2.04
CA ILE A 39 -7.30 5.49 2.41
C ILE A 39 -6.73 4.32 1.63
N VAL A 40 -5.58 4.51 1.00
CA VAL A 40 -4.84 3.46 0.29
C VAL A 40 -3.44 3.36 0.89
N HIS A 41 -3.02 2.14 1.23
CA HIS A 41 -1.65 1.86 1.67
C HIS A 41 -0.96 0.95 0.66
N CYS A 42 0.05 1.50 -0.03
CA CYS A 42 0.76 0.81 -1.11
C CYS A 42 1.96 0.00 -0.61
N GLY A 43 1.74 -0.87 0.41
CA GLY A 43 2.70 -1.90 0.81
C GLY A 43 3.82 -1.44 1.76
N ASP A 44 4.63 -2.40 2.17
CA ASP A 44 5.75 -2.27 3.10
C ASP A 44 5.36 -1.70 4.46
N ILE A 45 4.35 -2.34 5.06
CA ILE A 45 3.94 -2.08 6.44
C ILE A 45 4.97 -2.69 7.40
N ALA A 46 5.37 -3.94 7.16
CA ALA A 46 6.41 -4.59 7.95
C ALA A 46 7.81 -4.17 7.49
N HIS A 47 8.72 -3.93 8.44
CA HIS A 47 10.12 -3.75 8.08
C HIS A 47 10.80 -5.05 7.65
N THR A 48 10.37 -6.17 8.22
CA THR A 48 10.86 -7.51 7.85
C THR A 48 9.75 -8.55 8.00
N LYS A 49 9.54 -9.36 6.96
CA LYS A 49 8.55 -10.46 6.90
C LYS A 49 8.89 -11.69 7.74
N THR A 50 10.12 -11.80 8.21
CA THR A 50 10.63 -13.03 8.87
C THR A 50 10.79 -12.89 10.38
N GLN A 51 10.72 -11.67 10.89
CA GLN A 51 10.87 -11.38 12.32
C GLN A 51 9.68 -10.58 12.78
N ILE A 52 8.62 -11.26 13.14
CA ILE A 52 7.37 -10.67 13.64
C ILE A 52 7.36 -10.77 15.15
N SER A 53 7.41 -9.62 15.82
CA SER A 53 7.29 -9.56 17.29
C SER A 53 5.84 -9.28 17.74
N PRO A 54 5.47 -9.63 18.98
CA PRO A 54 4.15 -9.25 19.52
C PRO A 54 3.88 -7.74 19.45
N GLU A 55 4.91 -6.92 19.69
CA GLU A 55 4.82 -5.46 19.64
C GLU A 55 4.55 -4.95 18.20
N PHE A 56 5.15 -5.59 17.20
CA PHE A 56 4.81 -5.30 15.80
C PHE A 56 3.34 -5.61 15.53
N VAL A 57 2.87 -6.79 15.94
CA VAL A 57 1.47 -7.22 15.71
C VAL A 57 0.50 -6.23 16.36
N GLU A 58 0.75 -5.83 17.61
CA GLU A 58 -0.08 -4.86 18.31
C GLU A 58 -0.09 -3.51 17.59
N MET A 59 1.08 -3.02 17.16
CA MET A 59 1.21 -1.72 16.49
C MET A 59 0.53 -1.72 15.13
N ALA A 60 0.75 -2.75 14.31
CA ALA A 60 0.15 -2.89 13.00
C ALA A 60 -1.38 -3.06 13.11
N ALA A 61 -1.87 -3.86 14.06
CA ALA A 61 -3.29 -4.01 14.32
C ALA A 61 -3.95 -2.68 14.71
N ASN A 62 -3.32 -1.93 15.62
CA ASN A 62 -3.80 -0.60 16.01
C ASN A 62 -3.77 0.39 14.86
N PHE A 63 -2.72 0.35 14.03
CA PHE A 63 -2.59 1.20 12.85
C PHE A 63 -3.74 0.95 11.87
N PHE A 64 -3.94 -0.28 11.46
CA PHE A 64 -5.03 -0.66 10.54
C PHE A 64 -6.41 -0.33 11.10
N LYS A 65 -6.65 -0.67 12.37
CA LYS A 65 -7.93 -0.37 13.01
C LYS A 65 -8.24 1.13 12.99
N ASN A 66 -7.28 1.97 13.36
CA ASN A 66 -7.49 3.43 13.39
C ASN A 66 -7.69 4.01 11.99
N LEU A 67 -7.01 3.50 10.96
CA LEU A 67 -7.26 3.92 9.58
C LEU A 67 -8.68 3.54 9.15
N ALA A 68 -9.07 2.29 9.37
CA ALA A 68 -10.38 1.76 9.00
C ALA A 68 -11.55 2.41 9.77
N ASP A 69 -11.31 2.85 11.02
CA ASP A 69 -12.27 3.66 11.80
C ASP A 69 -12.46 5.09 11.20
N ILE A 70 -11.54 5.57 10.37
CA ILE A 70 -11.61 6.89 9.74
C ILE A 70 -12.31 6.82 8.39
N ALA A 71 -11.89 5.91 7.50
CA ALA A 71 -12.44 5.73 6.17
C ALA A 71 -12.16 4.31 5.63
N PRO A 72 -12.86 3.84 4.58
CA PRO A 72 -12.51 2.61 3.89
C PRO A 72 -11.02 2.59 3.55
N THR A 73 -10.33 1.55 4.00
CA THR A 73 -8.88 1.42 3.93
C THR A 73 -8.52 0.20 3.08
N TYR A 74 -7.79 0.43 2.02
CA TYR A 74 -7.33 -0.58 1.07
C TYR A 74 -5.82 -0.71 1.16
N VAL A 75 -5.35 -1.93 1.33
CA VAL A 75 -3.93 -2.24 1.56
C VAL A 75 -3.47 -3.24 0.51
N ILE A 76 -2.33 -3.00 -0.10
CA ILE A 76 -1.62 -4.02 -0.89
C ILE A 76 -0.36 -4.48 -0.16
N LEU A 77 0.17 -5.65 -0.55
CA LEU A 77 1.44 -6.14 -0.01
C LEU A 77 2.62 -5.46 -0.71
N GLY A 78 3.65 -5.15 0.09
CA GLY A 78 4.97 -4.84 -0.42
C GLY A 78 5.96 -6.00 -0.29
N ASN A 79 7.14 -5.84 -0.83
CA ASN A 79 8.17 -6.89 -0.86
C ASN A 79 8.70 -7.24 0.54
N HIS A 80 8.54 -6.35 1.52
CA HIS A 80 8.85 -6.59 2.94
C HIS A 80 7.70 -7.27 3.71
N ASP A 81 6.48 -7.26 3.19
CA ASP A 81 5.33 -7.90 3.83
C ASP A 81 5.19 -9.38 3.44
N GLY A 82 5.50 -9.71 2.17
CA GLY A 82 5.38 -11.04 1.60
C GLY A 82 6.71 -11.62 1.07
N ASN A 83 6.69 -12.86 0.63
CA ASN A 83 7.88 -13.55 0.10
C ASN A 83 7.75 -13.77 -1.40
N LEU A 84 8.39 -12.93 -2.23
CA LEU A 84 8.39 -13.01 -3.69
C LEU A 84 8.94 -14.35 -4.26
N LYS A 85 9.70 -15.10 -3.44
CA LYS A 85 10.32 -16.36 -3.88
C LYS A 85 9.55 -17.62 -3.43
N ASN A 86 8.50 -17.45 -2.64
CA ASN A 86 7.74 -18.59 -2.10
C ASN A 86 6.30 -18.18 -1.80
N ASP A 87 5.44 -18.37 -2.78
CA ASP A 87 4.01 -18.01 -2.75
C ASP A 87 3.21 -18.80 -1.71
N ASN A 88 3.72 -19.98 -1.30
CA ASN A 88 3.10 -20.79 -0.25
C ASN A 88 3.37 -20.26 1.17
N ARG A 89 4.26 -19.28 1.31
CA ARG A 89 4.56 -18.70 2.62
C ARG A 89 3.58 -17.61 2.97
N GLN A 90 3.02 -17.70 4.17
CA GLN A 90 2.15 -16.68 4.75
C GLN A 90 2.87 -15.32 4.78
N ASP A 91 2.19 -14.26 4.33
CA ASP A 91 2.64 -12.87 4.51
C ASP A 91 2.48 -12.41 5.97
N ALA A 92 3.07 -11.26 6.29
CA ALA A 92 3.08 -10.72 7.66
C ALA A 92 1.74 -10.08 8.06
N LEU A 93 0.90 -9.69 7.08
CA LEU A 93 -0.27 -8.83 7.31
C LEU A 93 -1.59 -9.61 7.38
N SER A 94 -1.75 -10.65 6.57
CA SER A 94 -3.01 -11.42 6.51
C SER A 94 -3.49 -11.89 7.87
N PRO A 95 -2.65 -12.47 8.75
CA PRO A 95 -3.12 -12.93 10.05
C PRO A 95 -3.64 -11.79 10.94
N ILE A 96 -3.10 -10.59 10.77
CA ILE A 96 -3.51 -9.39 11.54
C ILE A 96 -4.84 -8.87 11.01
N VAL A 97 -4.95 -8.71 9.69
CA VAL A 97 -6.17 -8.22 9.04
C VAL A 97 -7.34 -9.17 9.26
N ASP A 98 -7.10 -10.48 9.09
CA ASP A 98 -8.11 -11.52 9.33
C ASP A 98 -8.59 -11.54 10.78
N ALA A 99 -7.70 -11.30 11.75
CA ALA A 99 -8.07 -11.25 13.16
C ALA A 99 -8.87 -10.00 13.53
N LEU A 100 -8.63 -8.88 12.87
CA LEU A 100 -9.35 -7.63 13.10
C LEU A 100 -10.82 -7.69 12.65
N GLN A 101 -11.12 -8.41 11.56
CA GLN A 101 -12.48 -8.54 10.99
C GLN A 101 -13.19 -7.19 10.87
N HIS A 102 -12.50 -6.15 10.41
CA HIS A 102 -13.05 -4.81 10.30
C HIS A 102 -13.65 -4.57 8.91
N ASP A 103 -14.93 -4.21 8.84
CA ASP A 103 -15.69 -4.08 7.58
C ASP A 103 -15.07 -3.09 6.58
N ASN A 104 -14.37 -2.07 7.06
CA ASN A 104 -13.72 -1.06 6.24
C ASN A 104 -12.23 -1.36 5.96
N LEU A 105 -11.70 -2.52 6.33
CA LEU A 105 -10.30 -2.88 6.10
C LEU A 105 -10.21 -4.00 5.06
N HIS A 106 -9.55 -3.70 3.94
CA HIS A 106 -9.42 -4.62 2.81
C HIS A 106 -7.95 -4.83 2.48
N LEU A 107 -7.49 -6.07 2.52
CA LEU A 107 -6.15 -6.46 2.09
C LEU A 107 -6.23 -7.16 0.74
N PHE A 108 -5.64 -6.55 -0.28
CA PHE A 108 -5.53 -7.09 -1.63
C PHE A 108 -4.16 -7.70 -1.84
N LYS A 109 -4.10 -9.02 -1.92
CA LYS A 109 -2.85 -9.78 -2.09
C LYS A 109 -2.56 -10.08 -3.55
N ASN A 110 -3.61 -10.35 -4.31
CA ASN A 110 -3.54 -10.74 -5.70
C ASN A 110 -3.87 -9.57 -6.62
N ALA A 111 -3.48 -9.69 -7.87
CA ALA A 111 -3.87 -8.75 -8.90
C ALA A 111 -5.39 -8.76 -9.13
N GLY A 112 -5.92 -7.64 -9.57
CA GLY A 112 -7.33 -7.52 -9.92
C GLY A 112 -7.91 -6.14 -9.76
N VAL A 113 -9.11 -5.96 -10.33
CA VAL A 113 -9.87 -4.72 -10.29
C VAL A 113 -10.94 -4.77 -9.21
N HIS A 114 -10.99 -3.74 -8.38
CA HIS A 114 -11.92 -3.61 -7.26
C HIS A 114 -12.68 -2.28 -7.36
N GLU A 115 -13.98 -2.33 -7.65
CA GLU A 115 -14.83 -1.14 -7.62
C GLU A 115 -15.00 -0.66 -6.18
N ILE A 116 -14.82 0.66 -5.96
CA ILE A 116 -14.88 1.28 -4.63
C ILE A 116 -16.01 2.32 -4.51
N GLY A 117 -16.87 2.40 -5.51
CA GLY A 117 -17.98 3.35 -5.57
C GLY A 117 -17.64 4.65 -6.30
N ASP A 118 -18.68 5.48 -6.47
CA ASP A 118 -18.57 6.80 -7.12
C ASP A 118 -17.90 6.81 -8.51
N GLY A 119 -17.94 5.68 -9.22
CA GLY A 119 -17.32 5.53 -10.54
C GLY A 119 -15.80 5.32 -10.50
N PHE A 120 -15.23 4.94 -9.36
CA PHE A 120 -13.81 4.63 -9.20
C PHE A 120 -13.56 3.14 -9.03
N CYS A 121 -12.41 2.68 -9.53
CA CYS A 121 -11.85 1.37 -9.21
C CYS A 121 -10.37 1.45 -8.83
N LEU A 122 -9.94 0.54 -7.96
CA LEU A 122 -8.55 0.25 -7.67
C LEU A 122 -8.14 -0.97 -8.50
N ASN A 123 -7.11 -0.83 -9.33
CA ASN A 123 -6.52 -1.96 -10.05
C ASN A 123 -5.20 -2.33 -9.41
N VAL A 124 -5.16 -3.46 -8.74
CA VAL A 124 -3.98 -3.95 -8.03
C VAL A 124 -3.04 -4.64 -9.03
N LEU A 125 -1.87 -4.05 -9.23
CA LEU A 125 -0.76 -4.65 -9.97
C LEU A 125 0.18 -5.33 -8.97
N SER A 126 -0.27 -6.46 -8.42
CA SER A 126 0.47 -7.17 -7.37
C SER A 126 1.75 -7.79 -7.92
N VAL A 127 2.89 -7.50 -7.30
CA VAL A 127 4.19 -8.12 -7.61
C VAL A 127 4.28 -9.60 -7.17
N PHE A 128 3.27 -10.09 -6.47
CA PHE A 128 3.12 -11.50 -6.10
C PHE A 128 2.25 -12.28 -7.10
N ASP A 129 1.67 -11.61 -8.10
CA ASP A 129 0.65 -12.17 -8.99
C ASP A 129 0.66 -11.50 -10.38
N GLU A 130 1.86 -11.25 -10.92
CA GLU A 130 2.05 -10.49 -12.16
C GLU A 130 1.38 -11.13 -13.38
N GLU A 131 1.32 -12.46 -13.42
CA GLU A 131 0.69 -13.19 -14.53
C GLU A 131 -0.82 -12.95 -14.66
N ASN A 132 -1.46 -12.43 -13.59
CA ASN A 132 -2.89 -12.14 -13.53
C ASN A 132 -3.20 -10.62 -13.60
N TRP A 133 -2.25 -9.78 -13.97
CA TRP A 133 -2.53 -8.37 -14.19
C TRP A 133 -3.55 -8.18 -15.31
N VAL A 134 -4.52 -7.32 -15.07
CA VAL A 134 -5.62 -7.05 -16.00
C VAL A 134 -5.76 -5.56 -16.28
N THR A 135 -6.23 -5.22 -17.46
CA THR A 135 -6.59 -3.85 -17.82
C THR A 135 -7.90 -3.45 -17.11
N PRO A 136 -7.98 -2.27 -16.49
CA PRO A 136 -9.21 -1.82 -15.83
C PRO A 136 -10.32 -1.52 -16.84
N PRO A 137 -11.60 -1.53 -16.41
CA PRO A 137 -12.72 -1.11 -17.22
C PRO A 137 -12.60 0.35 -17.67
N SER A 138 -12.93 0.65 -18.93
CA SER A 138 -12.82 1.99 -19.50
C SER A 138 -13.94 2.96 -19.09
N ASP A 139 -14.97 2.49 -18.41
CA ASP A 139 -16.09 3.28 -17.91
C ASP A 139 -15.94 3.69 -16.44
N LEU A 140 -14.85 3.30 -15.80
CA LEU A 140 -14.51 3.69 -14.44
C LEU A 140 -13.21 4.53 -14.43
N ILE A 141 -13.12 5.44 -13.49
CA ILE A 141 -11.86 6.13 -13.18
C ILE A 141 -10.95 5.13 -12.46
N SER A 142 -9.85 4.77 -13.10
CA SER A 142 -8.97 3.70 -12.65
C SER A 142 -7.73 4.25 -11.95
N ILE A 143 -7.42 3.66 -10.79
CA ILE A 143 -6.22 3.95 -10.02
C ILE A 143 -5.39 2.67 -9.92
N ALA A 144 -4.21 2.65 -10.53
CA ALA A 144 -3.27 1.55 -10.33
C ALA A 144 -2.69 1.59 -8.92
N LEU A 145 -2.63 0.44 -8.25
CA LEU A 145 -1.89 0.26 -7.00
C LEU A 145 -0.70 -0.65 -7.26
N TYR A 146 0.49 -0.14 -7.06
CA TYR A 146 1.73 -0.88 -7.32
C TYR A 146 2.76 -0.64 -6.23
N HIS A 147 3.51 -1.69 -5.88
CA HIS A 147 4.64 -1.61 -4.97
C HIS A 147 5.87 -2.24 -5.61
N GLY A 148 6.80 -1.42 -6.06
CA GLY A 148 8.02 -1.86 -6.71
C GLY A 148 8.73 -0.75 -7.48
N TYR A 149 9.82 -1.11 -8.11
CA TYR A 149 10.67 -0.17 -8.83
C TYR A 149 10.16 0.05 -10.25
N VAL A 150 10.08 1.34 -10.61
CA VAL A 150 9.72 1.77 -11.96
C VAL A 150 10.92 2.47 -12.58
N SER A 151 11.27 2.11 -13.82
CA SER A 151 12.36 2.72 -14.57
C SER A 151 12.16 4.23 -14.73
N GLY A 152 13.23 5.00 -14.61
CA GLY A 152 13.23 6.45 -14.74
C GLY A 152 12.86 7.23 -13.48
N VAL A 153 12.40 6.55 -12.42
CA VAL A 153 12.05 7.19 -11.15
C VAL A 153 13.30 7.70 -10.44
N VAL A 154 13.19 8.88 -9.84
CA VAL A 154 14.26 9.49 -9.04
C VAL A 154 13.97 9.28 -7.56
N THR A 155 14.86 8.59 -6.84
CA THR A 155 14.74 8.34 -5.41
C THR A 155 14.91 9.63 -4.56
N ASP A 156 14.63 9.54 -3.25
CA ASP A 156 14.83 10.63 -2.29
C ASP A 156 16.30 11.10 -2.20
N THR A 157 17.24 10.20 -2.46
CA THR A 157 18.69 10.51 -2.52
C THR A 157 19.12 11.17 -3.84
N GLY A 158 18.20 11.32 -4.80
CA GLY A 158 18.48 11.88 -6.13
C GLY A 158 19.07 10.87 -7.13
N TRP A 159 19.14 9.60 -6.77
CA TRP A 159 19.54 8.54 -7.69
C TRP A 159 18.41 8.24 -8.69
N VAL A 160 18.78 8.17 -9.98
CA VAL A 160 17.84 7.79 -11.05
C VAL A 160 17.89 6.28 -11.23
N MET A 161 16.74 5.63 -11.14
CA MET A 161 16.61 4.21 -11.38
C MET A 161 16.60 3.96 -12.89
N GLU A 162 17.75 3.63 -13.46
CA GLU A 162 17.86 3.39 -14.90
C GLU A 162 17.14 2.10 -15.34
N HIS A 163 17.05 1.11 -14.45
CA HIS A 163 16.41 -0.18 -14.70
C HIS A 163 15.58 -0.56 -13.47
N GLY A 164 14.27 -0.31 -13.54
CA GLY A 164 13.27 -0.82 -12.59
C GLY A 164 12.84 -2.23 -12.95
N ASP A 165 11.97 -2.81 -12.13
CA ASP A 165 11.33 -4.09 -12.42
C ASP A 165 10.40 -3.97 -13.64
N HIS A 166 9.80 -2.80 -13.80
CA HIS A 166 8.92 -2.43 -14.91
C HIS A 166 9.20 -1.00 -15.41
N ASP A 167 8.76 -0.72 -16.62
CA ASP A 167 8.73 0.63 -17.18
C ASP A 167 7.39 1.32 -16.85
N ILE A 168 7.32 2.64 -17.04
CA ILE A 168 6.14 3.45 -16.72
C ILE A 168 4.88 3.04 -17.51
N ASP A 169 5.05 2.40 -18.66
CA ASP A 169 3.99 1.98 -19.56
C ASP A 169 3.00 0.96 -18.94
N ILE A 170 3.37 0.32 -17.84
CA ILE A 170 2.43 -0.53 -17.07
C ILE A 170 1.21 0.26 -16.56
N PHE A 171 1.30 1.57 -16.52
CA PHE A 171 0.20 2.45 -16.07
C PHE A 171 -0.61 3.08 -17.21
N ASP A 172 -0.27 2.88 -18.48
CA ASP A 172 -0.86 3.54 -19.64
C ASP A 172 -2.40 3.43 -19.75
N ASN A 173 -2.97 2.39 -19.15
CA ASN A 173 -4.42 2.16 -19.14
C ASN A 173 -5.10 2.65 -17.85
N HIS A 174 -4.43 3.47 -17.06
CA HIS A 174 -4.94 3.98 -15.79
C HIS A 174 -5.00 5.51 -15.80
N ASP A 175 -5.98 6.07 -15.09
CA ASP A 175 -6.08 7.53 -14.93
C ASP A 175 -5.09 8.06 -13.89
N PHE A 176 -4.78 7.24 -12.87
CA PHE A 176 -3.84 7.55 -11.78
C PHE A 176 -3.08 6.31 -11.35
N ALA A 177 -1.92 6.51 -10.71
CA ALA A 177 -1.16 5.46 -10.04
C ALA A 177 -0.72 5.88 -8.64
N PHE A 178 -0.90 5.00 -7.65
CA PHE A 178 -0.37 5.13 -6.30
C PHE A 178 0.72 4.08 -6.10
N LEU A 179 1.92 4.54 -5.75
CA LEU A 179 3.14 3.73 -5.72
C LEU A 179 3.70 3.63 -4.30
N GLY A 180 4.31 2.48 -3.99
CA GLY A 180 5.21 2.28 -2.85
C GLY A 180 6.61 1.89 -3.32
N ASP A 181 7.54 1.68 -2.37
CA ASP A 181 8.96 1.30 -2.55
C ASP A 181 9.90 2.44 -3.01
N ILE A 182 9.39 3.55 -3.50
CA ILE A 182 10.20 4.66 -4.07
C ILE A 182 10.76 5.59 -2.99
N HIS A 183 10.14 5.63 -1.80
CA HIS A 183 10.49 6.45 -0.64
C HIS A 183 10.60 7.96 -0.92
N LYS A 184 9.89 8.45 -1.92
CA LYS A 184 9.86 9.86 -2.28
C LYS A 184 8.42 10.33 -2.44
N THR A 185 8.06 11.40 -1.75
CA THR A 185 6.75 12.04 -1.87
C THR A 185 6.74 13.09 -2.98
N ASN A 186 5.55 13.39 -3.51
CA ASN A 186 5.31 14.41 -4.53
C ASN A 186 6.05 14.19 -5.86
N GLN A 187 6.30 12.95 -6.23
CA GLN A 187 6.79 12.65 -7.55
C GLN A 187 5.62 12.60 -8.52
N ILE A 188 5.72 13.39 -9.59
CA ILE A 188 4.80 13.34 -10.73
C ILE A 188 5.58 12.65 -11.85
N LEU A 189 5.02 11.59 -12.37
CA LEU A 189 5.49 10.90 -13.57
C LEU A 189 4.52 11.32 -14.67
N ASP A 190 5.02 12.06 -15.66
CA ASP A 190 4.27 12.48 -16.85
C ASP A 190 4.49 11.48 -17.98
#